data_70f1358acb41fc84035d8781b8f4c2f9
#
_entry.id   70f1358acb41fc84035d8781b8f4c2f9
#
_cell.length_a   1.000
_cell.length_b   1.000
_cell.length_c   1.000
_cell.angle_alpha   90.00
_cell.angle_beta   90.00
_cell.angle_gamma   90.00
#
_symmetry.space_group_name_H-M   'P 1'
#
loop_
_entity.id
_entity.type
_entity.pdbx_description
1 polymer ?
#
loop_
_entity_poly.entity_id
_entity_poly.type
_entity_poly.pdbx_seq_one_letter_code
_entity_poly.pdbx_strand_id
1 'polypeptide(L)'
;MYTYLMVIMLFCIGVVVTLTSVPMISKMLEKSDMIRANYKGDMIPVGLGLVFIPTLIINSVILIYSNIVPEKIIMIYMLLFASISMSFVGIIDDSLGNRGVTGLLGHFKALFKGTLTTGAFKALLGGFVGLTIAVTISKSIPNIIVATLVVALSTNMMNLFDLRPGRAIKVYTLLAIIIFIASAKFQREVMMLILPAVLAYFYFDLRALTMMGDAGSNVLGVSLGVFIVSSFGLA
;
A
#
# COMPACT_ATOMS: atom_id res chain seq x y z
N MET A 1 27.34 -4.43 -10.36
CA MET A 1 26.71 -4.40 -11.68
C MET A 1 25.34 -5.13 -11.68
N TYR A 2 25.25 -6.38 -11.21
CA TYR A 2 24.00 -7.18 -11.15
C TYR A 2 22.83 -6.47 -10.45
N THR A 3 23.07 -5.89 -9.27
CA THR A 3 22.04 -5.19 -8.47
C THR A 3 21.42 -3.99 -9.22
N TYR A 4 22.21 -3.20 -9.91
CA TYR A 4 21.68 -2.05 -10.69
C TYR A 4 20.84 -2.51 -11.88
N LEU A 5 21.27 -3.57 -12.56
CA LEU A 5 20.50 -4.15 -13.65
C LEU A 5 19.16 -4.69 -13.16
N MET A 6 19.13 -5.36 -11.99
CA MET A 6 17.90 -5.84 -11.35
C MET A 6 16.95 -4.69 -11.02
N VAL A 7 17.44 -3.63 -10.38
CA VAL A 7 16.63 -2.44 -10.05
C VAL A 7 16.01 -1.83 -11.31
N ILE A 8 16.81 -1.66 -12.39
CA ILE A 8 16.31 -1.11 -13.66
C ILE A 8 15.28 -2.03 -14.29
N MET A 9 15.52 -3.34 -14.29
CA MET A 9 14.60 -4.33 -14.85
C MET A 9 13.26 -4.33 -14.11
N LEU A 10 13.26 -4.39 -12.77
CA LEU A 10 12.05 -4.33 -11.95
C LEU A 10 11.30 -3.01 -12.15
N PHE A 11 12.04 -1.91 -12.31
CA PHE A 11 11.43 -0.60 -12.59
C PHE A 11 10.71 -0.61 -13.95
N CYS A 12 11.37 -1.02 -15.03
CA CYS A 12 10.78 -1.03 -16.36
C CYS A 12 9.57 -1.96 -16.44
N ILE A 13 9.69 -3.19 -15.90
CA ILE A 13 8.58 -4.15 -15.88
C ILE A 13 7.40 -3.60 -15.07
N GLY A 14 7.66 -3.05 -13.88
CA GLY A 14 6.62 -2.50 -13.03
C GLY A 14 5.87 -1.34 -13.68
N VAL A 15 6.56 -0.45 -14.39
CA VAL A 15 5.92 0.62 -15.18
C VAL A 15 5.02 0.04 -16.28
N VAL A 16 5.52 -0.91 -17.07
CA VAL A 16 4.74 -1.54 -18.15
C VAL A 16 3.50 -2.24 -17.59
N VAL A 17 3.67 -3.06 -16.56
CA VAL A 17 2.54 -3.79 -15.92
C VAL A 17 1.49 -2.81 -15.42
N THR A 18 1.90 -1.73 -14.76
CA THR A 18 0.95 -0.74 -14.24
C THR A 18 0.21 -0.01 -15.35
N LEU A 19 0.92 0.48 -16.37
CA LEU A 19 0.29 1.21 -17.48
C LEU A 19 -0.68 0.33 -18.29
N THR A 20 -0.42 -0.97 -18.40
CA THR A 20 -1.35 -1.92 -19.03
C THR A 20 -2.52 -2.28 -18.12
N SER A 21 -2.32 -2.33 -16.80
CA SER A 21 -3.36 -2.66 -15.82
C SER A 21 -4.37 -1.53 -15.60
N VAL A 22 -3.92 -0.26 -15.66
CA VAL A 22 -4.78 0.91 -15.40
C VAL A 22 -6.06 0.89 -16.26
N PRO A 23 -6.03 0.80 -17.60
CA PRO A 23 -7.25 0.83 -18.39
C PRO A 23 -8.14 -0.41 -18.17
N MET A 24 -7.55 -1.55 -17.84
CA MET A 24 -8.29 -2.80 -17.60
C MET A 24 -9.06 -2.72 -16.27
N ILE A 25 -8.37 -2.31 -15.19
CA ILE A 25 -8.97 -2.19 -13.86
C ILE A 25 -9.97 -1.02 -13.83
N SER A 26 -9.68 0.11 -14.50
CA SER A 26 -10.63 1.22 -14.63
C SER A 26 -11.96 0.76 -15.22
N LYS A 27 -11.93 0.06 -16.35
CA LYS A 27 -13.15 -0.48 -16.98
C LYS A 27 -13.88 -1.52 -16.10
N MET A 28 -13.12 -2.32 -15.33
CA MET A 28 -13.71 -3.28 -14.39
C MET A 28 -14.47 -2.54 -13.27
N LEU A 29 -13.87 -1.51 -12.68
CA LEU A 29 -14.48 -0.71 -11.62
C LEU A 29 -15.70 0.07 -12.12
N GLU A 30 -15.61 0.68 -13.30
CA GLU A 30 -16.74 1.36 -13.95
C GLU A 30 -17.94 0.42 -14.16
N LYS A 31 -17.70 -0.80 -14.68
CA LYS A 31 -18.75 -1.81 -14.88
C LYS A 31 -19.34 -2.34 -13.58
N SER A 32 -18.64 -2.17 -12.47
CA SER A 32 -19.09 -2.58 -11.13
C SER A 32 -19.69 -1.42 -10.33
N ASP A 33 -20.03 -0.30 -10.99
CA ASP A 33 -20.57 0.91 -10.39
C ASP A 33 -19.68 1.54 -9.29
N MET A 34 -18.39 1.18 -9.28
CA MET A 34 -17.40 1.79 -8.39
C MET A 34 -16.91 3.12 -8.96
N ILE A 35 -17.84 4.08 -9.03
CA ILE A 35 -17.57 5.44 -9.51
C ILE A 35 -17.99 6.46 -8.45
N ARG A 36 -17.25 7.57 -8.36
CA ARG A 36 -17.57 8.69 -7.45
C ARG A 36 -17.24 10.02 -8.10
N ALA A 37 -17.94 11.07 -7.67
CA ALA A 37 -17.65 12.41 -8.11
C ALA A 37 -16.27 12.87 -7.58
N ASN A 38 -15.38 13.33 -8.46
CA ASN A 38 -14.14 13.97 -8.09
C ASN A 38 -14.39 15.39 -7.57
N TYR A 39 -13.31 16.12 -7.23
CA TYR A 39 -13.42 17.48 -6.71
C TYR A 39 -13.99 18.51 -7.73
N LYS A 40 -14.09 18.14 -9.02
CA LYS A 40 -14.71 18.92 -10.08
C LYS A 40 -16.17 18.56 -10.34
N GLY A 41 -16.65 17.45 -9.75
CA GLY A 41 -17.95 16.89 -9.99
C GLY A 41 -17.99 15.80 -11.09
N ASP A 42 -16.86 15.47 -11.72
CA ASP A 42 -16.79 14.41 -12.73
C ASP A 42 -16.88 13.04 -12.05
N MET A 43 -17.72 12.14 -12.60
CA MET A 43 -17.83 10.76 -12.13
C MET A 43 -16.66 9.94 -12.65
N ILE A 44 -15.78 9.50 -11.76
CA ILE A 44 -14.56 8.75 -12.08
C ILE A 44 -14.44 7.47 -11.24
N PRO A 45 -13.72 6.44 -11.73
CA PRO A 45 -13.51 5.19 -10.99
C PRO A 45 -12.79 5.44 -9.66
N VAL A 46 -13.22 4.73 -8.60
CA VAL A 46 -12.61 4.71 -7.27
C VAL A 46 -12.08 3.32 -6.94
N GLY A 47 -10.99 3.24 -6.17
CA GLY A 47 -10.34 1.97 -5.83
C GLY A 47 -9.27 1.54 -6.83
N LEU A 48 -8.83 2.47 -7.71
CA LEU A 48 -7.84 2.13 -8.75
C LEU A 48 -6.43 1.83 -8.18
N GLY A 49 -6.21 2.03 -6.89
CA GLY A 49 -5.01 1.55 -6.21
C GLY A 49 -4.79 0.03 -6.30
N LEU A 50 -5.81 -0.74 -6.70
CA LEU A 50 -5.67 -2.16 -7.07
C LEU A 50 -4.57 -2.39 -8.13
N VAL A 51 -4.22 -1.41 -8.96
CA VAL A 51 -3.16 -1.52 -9.98
C VAL A 51 -1.77 -1.78 -9.39
N PHE A 52 -1.57 -1.51 -8.09
CA PHE A 52 -0.31 -1.76 -7.42
C PHE A 52 -0.04 -3.27 -7.22
N ILE A 53 -1.11 -4.07 -7.09
CA ILE A 53 -1.00 -5.49 -6.74
C ILE A 53 -0.42 -6.36 -7.88
N PRO A 54 -0.87 -6.27 -9.15
CA PRO A 54 -0.24 -7.00 -10.25
C PRO A 54 1.27 -6.72 -10.37
N THR A 55 1.67 -5.46 -10.27
CA THR A 55 3.09 -5.08 -10.32
C THR A 55 3.86 -5.67 -9.15
N LEU A 56 3.33 -5.56 -7.92
CA LEU A 56 3.94 -6.12 -6.73
C LEU A 56 4.14 -7.63 -6.86
N ILE A 57 3.15 -8.38 -7.36
CA ILE A 57 3.23 -9.83 -7.54
C ILE A 57 4.28 -10.18 -8.60
N ILE A 58 4.22 -9.57 -9.78
CA ILE A 58 5.12 -9.90 -10.90
C ILE A 58 6.57 -9.59 -10.52
N ASN A 59 6.82 -8.40 -9.97
CA ASN A 59 8.16 -8.02 -9.54
C ASN A 59 8.67 -8.91 -8.39
N SER A 60 7.80 -9.35 -7.48
CA SER A 60 8.18 -10.28 -6.41
C SER A 60 8.59 -11.64 -6.97
N VAL A 61 7.84 -12.20 -7.93
CA VAL A 61 8.20 -13.47 -8.59
C VAL A 61 9.57 -13.36 -9.26
N ILE A 62 9.82 -12.27 -9.99
CA ILE A 62 11.10 -12.03 -10.68
C ILE A 62 12.25 -11.94 -9.65
N LEU A 63 12.05 -11.20 -8.57
CA LEU A 63 13.07 -11.02 -7.55
C LEU A 63 13.36 -12.33 -6.81
N ILE A 64 12.33 -13.13 -6.46
CA ILE A 64 12.50 -14.45 -5.83
C ILE A 64 13.23 -15.42 -6.77
N TYR A 65 12.86 -15.46 -8.04
CA TYR A 65 13.50 -16.32 -9.06
C TYR A 65 14.99 -16.00 -9.26
N SER A 66 15.43 -14.80 -8.95
CA SER A 66 16.82 -14.36 -9.10
C SER A 66 17.82 -14.94 -8.06
N ASN A 67 17.49 -16.06 -7.40
CA ASN A 67 18.32 -16.77 -6.42
C ASN A 67 18.62 -15.97 -5.13
N ILE A 68 17.57 -15.47 -4.51
CA ILE A 68 17.67 -14.78 -3.21
C ILE A 68 17.81 -15.81 -2.07
N VAL A 69 18.63 -15.47 -1.09
CA VAL A 69 18.76 -16.28 0.13
C VAL A 69 17.44 -16.31 0.93
N PRO A 70 17.09 -17.46 1.56
CA PRO A 70 15.78 -17.67 2.20
C PRO A 70 15.36 -16.56 3.18
N GLU A 71 16.30 -16.00 3.94
CA GLU A 71 16.02 -14.96 4.93
C GLU A 71 15.46 -13.67 4.29
N LYS A 72 15.86 -13.40 3.05
CA LYS A 72 15.39 -12.23 2.29
C LYS A 72 14.00 -12.44 1.69
N ILE A 73 13.63 -13.69 1.42
CA ILE A 73 12.31 -14.04 0.88
C ILE A 73 11.20 -13.67 1.87
N ILE A 74 11.46 -13.81 3.17
CA ILE A 74 10.51 -13.44 4.23
C ILE A 74 10.08 -11.97 4.09
N MET A 75 10.99 -11.06 3.80
CA MET A 75 10.68 -9.65 3.63
C MET A 75 9.76 -9.39 2.41
N ILE A 76 9.97 -10.12 1.32
CA ILE A 76 9.11 -10.04 0.14
C ILE A 76 7.71 -10.55 0.48
N TYR A 77 7.59 -11.68 1.17
CA TYR A 77 6.30 -12.22 1.60
C TYR A 77 5.60 -11.33 2.62
N MET A 78 6.32 -10.69 3.52
CA MET A 78 5.72 -9.69 4.43
C MET A 78 5.12 -8.52 3.65
N LEU A 79 5.84 -7.99 2.65
CA LEU A 79 5.33 -6.90 1.82
C LEU A 79 4.12 -7.32 0.99
N LEU A 80 4.15 -8.52 0.39
CA LEU A 80 3.03 -9.10 -0.34
C LEU A 80 1.80 -9.26 0.56
N PHE A 81 1.96 -9.95 1.70
CA PHE A 81 0.89 -10.17 2.68
C PHE A 81 0.27 -8.86 3.14
N ALA A 82 1.11 -7.91 3.56
CA ALA A 82 0.65 -6.62 4.05
C ALA A 82 -0.11 -5.83 2.97
N SER A 83 0.47 -5.73 1.77
CA SER A 83 -0.12 -4.94 0.68
C SER A 83 -1.42 -5.55 0.15
N ILE A 84 -1.48 -6.87 -0.04
CA ILE A 84 -2.68 -7.56 -0.51
C ILE A 84 -3.79 -7.46 0.54
N SER A 85 -3.48 -7.72 1.83
CA SER A 85 -4.45 -7.61 2.92
C SER A 85 -5.01 -6.20 3.05
N MET A 86 -4.15 -5.18 2.98
CA MET A 86 -4.58 -3.80 3.13
C MET A 86 -5.28 -3.24 1.88
N SER A 87 -4.94 -3.73 0.68
CA SER A 87 -5.69 -3.44 -0.55
C SER A 87 -7.08 -4.05 -0.51
N PHE A 88 -7.20 -5.31 -0.05
CA PHE A 88 -8.48 -6.00 0.11
C PHE A 88 -9.43 -5.25 1.05
N VAL A 89 -8.95 -4.83 2.21
CA VAL A 89 -9.75 -4.02 3.13
C VAL A 89 -10.10 -2.66 2.54
N GLY A 90 -9.16 -2.06 1.81
CA GLY A 90 -9.39 -0.79 1.14
C GLY A 90 -10.51 -0.87 0.11
N ILE A 91 -10.53 -1.93 -0.72
CA ILE A 91 -11.61 -2.10 -1.70
C ILE A 91 -12.97 -2.37 -1.04
N ILE A 92 -12.99 -3.06 0.10
CA ILE A 92 -14.21 -3.23 0.90
C ILE A 92 -14.70 -1.86 1.41
N ASP A 93 -13.80 -1.02 1.92
CA ASP A 93 -14.17 0.32 2.40
C ASP A 93 -14.60 1.23 1.25
N ASP A 94 -13.93 1.17 0.10
CA ASP A 94 -14.29 1.92 -1.11
C ASP A 94 -15.67 1.49 -1.67
N SER A 95 -16.03 0.20 -1.59
CA SER A 95 -17.28 -0.33 -2.14
C SER A 95 -18.45 -0.27 -1.16
N LEU A 96 -18.25 -0.60 0.11
CA LEU A 96 -19.28 -0.78 1.13
C LEU A 96 -19.27 0.33 2.19
N GLY A 97 -18.23 1.18 2.22
CA GLY A 97 -18.04 2.20 3.25
C GLY A 97 -19.23 3.16 3.36
N ASN A 98 -19.85 3.17 4.54
CA ASN A 98 -20.93 4.11 4.85
C ASN A 98 -20.36 5.23 5.75
N ARG A 99 -20.58 6.48 5.34
CA ARG A 99 -20.14 7.68 6.08
C ARG A 99 -20.97 7.99 7.34
N GLY A 100 -21.93 7.11 7.70
CA GLY A 100 -22.78 7.31 8.87
C GLY A 100 -22.07 7.21 10.22
N VAL A 101 -20.91 6.54 10.28
CA VAL A 101 -20.07 6.45 11.48
C VAL A 101 -18.69 6.99 11.15
N THR A 102 -18.27 8.05 11.84
CA THR A 102 -16.99 8.71 11.60
C THR A 102 -16.15 8.78 12.87
N GLY A 103 -14.82 8.77 12.70
CA GLY A 103 -13.84 8.89 13.78
C GLY A 103 -13.66 7.60 14.59
N LEU A 104 -12.49 7.44 15.21
CA LEU A 104 -12.12 6.26 15.99
C LEU A 104 -13.14 5.93 17.09
N LEU A 105 -13.59 6.95 17.84
CA LEU A 105 -14.57 6.76 18.92
C LEU A 105 -15.93 6.27 18.41
N GLY A 106 -16.36 6.72 17.21
CA GLY A 106 -17.59 6.26 16.57
C GLY A 106 -17.50 4.77 16.22
N HIS A 107 -16.40 4.33 15.64
CA HIS A 107 -16.16 2.93 15.28
C HIS A 107 -16.05 2.03 16.51
N PHE A 108 -15.40 2.47 17.60
CA PHE A 108 -15.36 1.73 18.86
C PHE A 108 -16.75 1.58 19.48
N LYS A 109 -17.55 2.65 19.53
CA LYS A 109 -18.94 2.60 20.05
C LYS A 109 -19.81 1.64 19.24
N ALA A 110 -19.67 1.62 17.90
CA ALA A 110 -20.40 0.70 17.04
C ALA A 110 -19.99 -0.76 17.31
N LEU A 111 -18.69 -1.01 17.47
CA LEU A 111 -18.15 -2.34 17.77
C LEU A 111 -18.68 -2.88 19.12
N PHE A 112 -18.69 -2.06 20.17
CA PHE A 112 -19.26 -2.43 21.49
C PHE A 112 -20.78 -2.67 21.43
N LYS A 113 -21.48 -2.14 20.42
CA LYS A 113 -22.89 -2.43 20.16
C LYS A 113 -23.09 -3.64 19.23
N GLY A 114 -22.04 -4.41 18.94
CA GLY A 114 -22.09 -5.58 18.07
C GLY A 114 -22.13 -5.26 16.57
N THR A 115 -21.85 -4.01 16.17
CA THR A 115 -21.84 -3.61 14.75
C THR A 115 -20.42 -3.39 14.27
N LEU A 116 -19.92 -4.25 13.37
CA LEU A 116 -18.62 -4.10 12.73
C LEU A 116 -18.78 -3.16 11.52
N THR A 117 -18.23 -1.95 11.64
CA THR A 117 -18.15 -0.99 10.54
C THR A 117 -16.93 -1.27 9.65
N THR A 118 -16.94 -0.80 8.38
CA THR A 118 -15.79 -0.95 7.47
C THR A 118 -14.53 -0.28 8.04
N GLY A 119 -14.67 0.88 8.67
CA GLY A 119 -13.56 1.56 9.35
C GLY A 119 -13.01 0.79 10.56
N ALA A 120 -13.87 0.15 11.37
CA ALA A 120 -13.43 -0.72 12.47
C ALA A 120 -12.71 -1.98 11.93
N PHE A 121 -13.25 -2.59 10.88
CA PHE A 121 -12.63 -3.73 10.22
C PHE A 121 -11.23 -3.37 9.67
N LYS A 122 -11.11 -2.21 9.01
CA LYS A 122 -9.83 -1.68 8.53
C LYS A 122 -8.80 -1.48 9.67
N ALA A 123 -9.24 -0.88 10.77
CA ALA A 123 -8.35 -0.65 11.92
C ALA A 123 -7.88 -1.95 12.57
N LEU A 124 -8.78 -2.93 12.74
CA LEU A 124 -8.45 -4.25 13.30
C LEU A 124 -7.48 -5.01 12.41
N LEU A 125 -7.77 -5.09 11.11
CA LEU A 125 -6.89 -5.81 10.18
C LEU A 125 -5.54 -5.11 10.00
N GLY A 126 -5.53 -3.78 9.94
CA GLY A 126 -4.29 -2.99 9.87
C GLY A 126 -3.41 -3.19 11.11
N GLY A 127 -4.02 -3.23 12.30
CA GLY A 127 -3.33 -3.58 13.54
C GLY A 127 -2.78 -5.00 13.54
N PHE A 128 -3.57 -5.97 13.07
CA PHE A 128 -3.15 -7.37 12.95
C PHE A 128 -1.99 -7.55 11.94
N VAL A 129 -2.08 -6.91 10.78
CA VAL A 129 -1.01 -6.91 9.78
C VAL A 129 0.26 -6.29 10.36
N GLY A 130 0.15 -5.14 11.02
CA GLY A 130 1.28 -4.49 11.68
C GLY A 130 1.93 -5.37 12.74
N LEU A 131 1.12 -6.03 13.59
CA LEU A 131 1.60 -6.97 14.60
C LEU A 131 2.30 -8.18 13.97
N THR A 132 1.73 -8.77 12.92
CA THR A 132 2.32 -9.92 12.21
C THR A 132 3.70 -9.56 11.66
N ILE A 133 3.83 -8.38 11.04
CA ILE A 133 5.13 -7.87 10.57
C ILE A 133 6.09 -7.71 11.75
N ALA A 134 5.65 -7.06 12.81
CA ALA A 134 6.49 -6.74 13.97
C ALA A 134 7.05 -7.98 14.68
N VAL A 135 6.23 -9.02 14.90
CA VAL A 135 6.68 -10.27 15.53
C VAL A 135 7.57 -11.12 14.63
N THR A 136 7.49 -10.92 13.32
CA THR A 136 8.37 -11.59 12.35
C THR A 136 9.77 -11.01 12.38
N ILE A 137 9.90 -9.69 12.55
CA ILE A 137 11.19 -8.98 12.50
C ILE A 137 11.85 -8.82 13.87
N SER A 138 11.11 -8.86 14.99
CA SER A 138 11.66 -8.64 16.33
C SER A 138 11.16 -9.65 17.36
N LYS A 139 12.00 -9.91 18.38
CA LYS A 139 11.64 -10.65 19.57
C LYS A 139 11.52 -9.76 20.82
N SER A 140 11.90 -8.51 20.72
CA SER A 140 11.79 -7.53 21.79
C SER A 140 10.38 -6.95 21.85
N ILE A 141 9.69 -7.07 22.99
CA ILE A 141 8.33 -6.53 23.18
C ILE A 141 8.25 -5.02 22.87
N PRO A 142 9.16 -4.17 23.36
CA PRO A 142 9.15 -2.75 23.00
C PRO A 142 9.28 -2.52 21.48
N ASN A 143 10.17 -3.24 20.80
CA ASN A 143 10.33 -3.11 19.35
C ASN A 143 9.08 -3.61 18.60
N ILE A 144 8.43 -4.69 19.05
CA ILE A 144 7.16 -5.18 18.47
C ILE A 144 6.09 -4.10 18.56
N ILE A 145 5.94 -3.44 19.73
CA ILE A 145 4.97 -2.37 19.90
C ILE A 145 5.28 -1.21 18.95
N VAL A 146 6.53 -0.73 18.93
CA VAL A 146 6.94 0.38 18.07
C VAL A 146 6.75 0.04 16.59
N ALA A 147 7.19 -1.13 16.14
CA ALA A 147 7.04 -1.57 14.75
C ALA A 147 5.56 -1.68 14.34
N THR A 148 4.71 -2.24 15.20
CA THR A 148 3.26 -2.31 14.97
C THR A 148 2.66 -0.90 14.79
N LEU A 149 3.02 0.02 15.67
CA LEU A 149 2.56 1.41 15.59
C LEU A 149 3.07 2.11 14.33
N VAL A 150 4.34 1.92 13.95
CA VAL A 150 4.90 2.51 12.73
C VAL A 150 4.11 2.05 11.50
N VAL A 151 3.83 0.75 11.36
CA VAL A 151 3.07 0.22 10.23
C VAL A 151 1.63 0.74 10.22
N ALA A 152 0.94 0.70 11.38
CA ALA A 152 -0.45 1.16 11.47
C ALA A 152 -0.58 2.67 11.24
N LEU A 153 0.30 3.48 11.84
CA LEU A 153 0.27 4.93 11.69
C LEU A 153 0.69 5.38 10.30
N SER A 154 1.65 4.72 9.67
CA SER A 154 2.02 4.99 8.26
C SER A 154 0.84 4.74 7.33
N THR A 155 0.08 3.66 7.57
CA THR A 155 -1.13 3.34 6.80
C THR A 155 -2.20 4.41 6.97
N ASN A 156 -2.48 4.81 8.20
CA ASN A 156 -3.44 5.88 8.48
C ASN A 156 -2.99 7.23 7.92
N MET A 157 -1.70 7.54 8.02
CA MET A 157 -1.13 8.78 7.49
C MET A 157 -1.34 8.88 5.97
N MET A 158 -1.03 7.84 5.21
CA MET A 158 -1.19 7.88 3.76
C MET A 158 -2.65 8.03 3.36
N ASN A 159 -3.57 7.42 4.08
CA ASN A 159 -5.00 7.58 3.87
C ASN A 159 -5.47 9.04 4.14
N LEU A 160 -4.93 9.70 5.14
CA LEU A 160 -5.21 11.12 5.41
C LEU A 160 -4.65 12.05 4.31
N PHE A 161 -3.59 11.67 3.62
CA PHE A 161 -3.07 12.44 2.49
C PHE A 161 -3.87 12.21 1.21
N ASP A 162 -4.63 11.13 1.07
CA ASP A 162 -5.40 10.80 -0.15
C ASP A 162 -6.73 11.55 -0.27
N LEU A 163 -6.78 12.79 0.20
CA LEU A 163 -7.96 13.66 0.12
C LEU A 163 -7.94 14.61 -1.09
N ARG A 164 -6.86 14.66 -1.84
CA ARG A 164 -6.68 15.50 -3.03
C ARG A 164 -5.77 14.80 -4.04
N PRO A 165 -6.04 14.96 -5.34
CA PRO A 165 -5.25 14.33 -6.41
C PRO A 165 -3.74 14.58 -6.27
N GLY A 166 -2.95 13.53 -6.40
CA GLY A 166 -1.49 13.55 -6.38
C GLY A 166 -0.85 13.77 -5.01
N ARG A 167 -1.60 14.09 -3.95
CA ARG A 167 -1.00 14.47 -2.67
C ARG A 167 -0.38 13.27 -1.95
N ALA A 168 -1.11 12.18 -1.83
CA ALA A 168 -0.60 10.96 -1.20
C ALA A 168 0.64 10.43 -1.93
N ILE A 169 0.59 10.36 -3.27
CA ILE A 169 1.72 9.87 -4.07
C ILE A 169 2.96 10.77 -3.95
N LYS A 170 2.79 12.10 -3.91
CA LYS A 170 3.92 13.03 -3.69
C LYS A 170 4.60 12.79 -2.34
N VAL A 171 3.80 12.68 -1.26
CA VAL A 171 4.32 12.43 0.09
C VAL A 171 5.00 11.06 0.14
N TYR A 172 4.35 10.02 -0.40
CA TYR A 172 4.94 8.68 -0.50
C TYR A 172 6.28 8.70 -1.23
N THR A 173 6.33 9.33 -2.40
CA THR A 173 7.55 9.38 -3.22
C THR A 173 8.68 10.09 -2.49
N LEU A 174 8.40 11.21 -1.82
CA LEU A 174 9.39 11.92 -1.03
C LEU A 174 9.97 11.04 0.09
N LEU A 175 9.10 10.39 0.87
CA LEU A 175 9.52 9.51 1.96
C LEU A 175 10.24 8.27 1.42
N ALA A 176 9.75 7.68 0.33
CA ALA A 176 10.40 6.55 -0.32
C ALA A 176 11.82 6.90 -0.82
N ILE A 177 12.04 8.09 -1.37
CA ILE A 177 13.38 8.54 -1.77
C ILE A 177 14.30 8.63 -0.55
N ILE A 178 13.86 9.22 0.55
CA ILE A 178 14.64 9.32 1.79
C ILE A 178 15.03 7.93 2.29
N ILE A 179 14.07 7.02 2.38
CA ILE A 179 14.30 5.64 2.82
C ILE A 179 15.25 4.92 1.85
N PHE A 180 15.04 5.07 0.54
CA PHE A 180 15.87 4.45 -0.49
C PHE A 180 17.35 4.85 -0.37
N ILE A 181 17.63 6.13 -0.12
CA ILE A 181 19.00 6.64 0.08
C ILE A 181 19.61 6.04 1.34
N ALA A 182 18.85 5.98 2.44
CA ALA A 182 19.29 5.49 3.74
C ALA A 182 19.41 3.95 3.83
N SER A 183 18.74 3.21 2.92
CA SER A 183 18.61 1.76 3.00
C SER A 183 19.79 1.00 2.40
N ALA A 184 19.98 -0.26 2.83
CA ALA A 184 20.91 -1.21 2.24
C ALA A 184 20.45 -1.67 0.85
N LYS A 185 21.35 -2.33 0.09
CA LYS A 185 21.07 -2.73 -1.31
C LYS A 185 19.80 -3.57 -1.48
N PHE A 186 19.61 -4.53 -0.61
CA PHE A 186 18.46 -5.44 -0.71
C PHE A 186 17.13 -4.71 -0.45
N GLN A 187 17.07 -3.84 0.53
CA GLN A 187 15.86 -3.04 0.79
C GLN A 187 15.50 -2.17 -0.42
N ARG A 188 16.49 -1.67 -1.16
CA ARG A 188 16.27 -0.92 -2.41
C ARG A 188 15.63 -1.80 -3.48
N GLU A 189 16.07 -3.06 -3.62
CA GLU A 189 15.45 -4.03 -4.54
C GLU A 189 13.98 -4.31 -4.13
N VAL A 190 13.70 -4.49 -2.84
CA VAL A 190 12.33 -4.69 -2.33
C VAL A 190 11.45 -3.47 -2.55
N MET A 191 12.00 -2.25 -2.43
CA MET A 191 11.24 -1.04 -2.76
C MET A 191 10.84 -0.97 -4.23
N MET A 192 11.62 -1.55 -5.14
CA MET A 192 11.28 -1.63 -6.58
C MET A 192 10.13 -2.60 -6.87
N LEU A 193 9.65 -3.36 -5.90
CA LEU A 193 8.48 -4.20 -6.09
C LEU A 193 7.20 -3.38 -6.30
N ILE A 194 7.12 -2.18 -5.70
CA ILE A 194 5.92 -1.34 -5.73
C ILE A 194 6.17 0.08 -6.26
N LEU A 195 7.33 0.68 -6.01
CA LEU A 195 7.62 2.07 -6.37
C LEU A 195 7.38 2.39 -7.85
N PRO A 196 7.74 1.51 -8.82
CA PRO A 196 7.44 1.74 -10.24
C PRO A 196 5.94 1.89 -10.51
N ALA A 197 5.11 1.09 -9.83
CA ALA A 197 3.66 1.17 -9.98
C ALA A 197 3.11 2.51 -9.49
N VAL A 198 3.59 2.96 -8.33
CA VAL A 198 3.17 4.25 -7.75
C VAL A 198 3.53 5.41 -8.67
N LEU A 199 4.75 5.42 -9.21
CA LEU A 199 5.23 6.46 -10.13
C LEU A 199 4.48 6.42 -11.48
N ALA A 200 4.23 5.25 -12.03
CA ALA A 200 3.47 5.11 -13.27
C ALA A 200 2.00 5.53 -13.12
N TYR A 201 1.39 5.24 -11.96
CA TYR A 201 0.01 5.61 -11.66
C TYR A 201 -0.15 7.10 -11.36
N PHE A 202 0.91 7.79 -10.95
CA PHE A 202 0.88 9.19 -10.52
C PHE A 202 0.21 10.14 -11.52
N TYR A 203 0.40 9.93 -12.82
CA TYR A 203 -0.23 10.75 -13.86
C TYR A 203 -1.77 10.69 -13.78
N PHE A 204 -2.33 9.51 -13.63
CA PHE A 204 -3.78 9.28 -13.61
C PHE A 204 -4.43 9.91 -12.37
N ASP A 205 -3.78 9.75 -11.21
CA ASP A 205 -4.23 10.35 -9.96
C ASP A 205 -4.11 11.88 -9.98
N LEU A 206 -2.96 12.42 -10.41
CA LEU A 206 -2.71 13.86 -10.45
C LEU A 206 -3.70 14.60 -11.37
N ARG A 207 -4.11 13.98 -12.48
CA ARG A 207 -5.10 14.51 -13.43
C ARG A 207 -6.53 14.30 -12.99
N ALA A 208 -6.76 13.62 -11.86
CA ALA A 208 -8.08 13.21 -11.37
C ALA A 208 -8.88 12.42 -12.42
N LEU A 209 -8.19 11.60 -13.23
CA LEU A 209 -8.82 10.68 -14.18
C LEU A 209 -9.43 9.48 -13.47
N THR A 210 -8.88 9.14 -12.31
CA THR A 210 -9.28 8.03 -11.44
C THR A 210 -8.99 8.41 -10.00
N MET A 211 -9.61 7.74 -9.03
CA MET A 211 -9.26 7.84 -7.61
C MET A 211 -8.54 6.58 -7.15
N MET A 212 -7.39 6.77 -6.50
CA MET A 212 -6.63 5.67 -5.91
C MET A 212 -7.48 4.92 -4.87
N GLY A 213 -8.19 5.65 -4.03
CA GLY A 213 -9.05 5.14 -2.98
C GLY A 213 -8.30 4.49 -1.83
N ASP A 214 -9.06 3.94 -0.90
CA ASP A 214 -8.51 3.21 0.25
C ASP A 214 -7.77 1.95 -0.17
N ALA A 215 -8.14 1.35 -1.31
CA ALA A 215 -7.43 0.22 -1.90
C ALA A 215 -5.96 0.52 -2.19
N GLY A 216 -5.64 1.76 -2.55
CA GLY A 216 -4.26 2.17 -2.86
C GLY A 216 -3.57 2.91 -1.72
N SER A 217 -4.24 3.86 -1.06
CA SER A 217 -3.64 4.63 0.03
C SER A 217 -3.18 3.76 1.20
N ASN A 218 -3.95 2.70 1.53
CA ASN A 218 -3.55 1.70 2.51
C ASN A 218 -2.30 0.93 2.07
N VAL A 219 -2.18 0.57 0.79
CA VAL A 219 -0.99 -0.11 0.24
C VAL A 219 0.24 0.81 0.31
N LEU A 220 0.10 2.08 -0.04
CA LEU A 220 1.18 3.06 0.12
C LEU A 220 1.64 3.13 1.58
N GLY A 221 0.70 3.25 2.51
CA GLY A 221 1.03 3.39 3.92
C GLY A 221 1.67 2.13 4.52
N VAL A 222 1.10 0.95 4.27
CA VAL A 222 1.65 -0.29 4.81
C VAL A 222 3.02 -0.62 4.22
N SER A 223 3.24 -0.38 2.91
CA SER A 223 4.54 -0.59 2.28
C SER A 223 5.61 0.36 2.86
N LEU A 224 5.25 1.62 3.08
CA LEU A 224 6.13 2.60 3.73
C LEU A 224 6.50 2.14 5.15
N GLY A 225 5.52 1.69 5.94
CA GLY A 225 5.75 1.14 7.27
C GLY A 225 6.71 -0.06 7.24
N VAL A 226 6.50 -1.01 6.33
CA VAL A 226 7.40 -2.16 6.14
C VAL A 226 8.81 -1.71 5.80
N PHE A 227 8.97 -0.74 4.90
CA PHE A 227 10.29 -0.22 4.54
C PHE A 227 10.99 0.45 5.72
N ILE A 228 10.26 1.23 6.53
CA ILE A 228 10.83 1.89 7.72
C ILE A 228 11.32 0.83 8.72
N VAL A 229 10.46 -0.11 9.12
CA VAL A 229 10.80 -1.07 10.18
C VAL A 229 11.91 -2.03 9.76
N SER A 230 12.00 -2.37 8.45
CA SER A 230 13.05 -3.25 7.93
C SER A 230 14.37 -2.55 7.64
N SER A 231 14.39 -1.22 7.50
CA SER A 231 15.60 -0.45 7.17
C SER A 231 16.28 0.15 8.39
N PHE A 232 15.55 0.46 9.47
CA PHE A 232 16.06 1.24 10.60
C PHE A 232 16.17 0.46 11.92
N GLY A 233 16.32 -0.86 11.86
CA GLY A 233 16.81 -1.64 13.00
C GLY A 233 15.79 -1.84 14.14
N LEU A 234 14.50 -1.89 13.83
CA LEU A 234 13.49 -2.37 14.77
C LEU A 234 13.42 -3.91 14.80
N ALA A 235 14.40 -4.54 14.15
CA ALA A 235 14.59 -5.99 14.11
C ALA A 235 15.41 -6.48 15.31
#